data_d99d1113cf387c8e5ba19c1867eee08d
#
_entry.id   d99d1113cf387c8e5ba19c1867eee08d
#
_cell.length_a   1.000
_cell.length_b   1.000
_cell.length_c   1.000
_cell.angle_alpha   90.00
_cell.angle_beta   90.00
_cell.angle_gamma   90.00
#
_symmetry.space_group_name_H-M   'P 1'
#
loop_
_entity.id
_entity.type
_entity.pdbx_description
1 polymer ?
#
loop_
_entity_poly.entity_id
_entity_poly.type
_entity_poly.pdbx_seq_one_letter_code
_entity_poly.pdbx_strand_id
1 'polypeptide(L)'
;MEEEFFERRYLENVDACPVCGSRQSQVVYEAGEGVMAQKCACGGYYCDHRLNSEGLSAYWQDYQNREHSAVEEECALRQRMYAVDYAYIAQFLKPGARVLDVGCADGLFLDWFAAAGHECSGGEFGHEAALKAAQRYPVREGYFPDLDLAPGYDLIIFRGVLQYVHAPRSFFSKAASLLAPGGHVYVTAQPNMEAFCHQVYRNKFRFSLTPCDCVGYTPQSLAAEFAAQGCVTAGQTFFYEE
;
A
#
# COMPACT_ATOMS: atom_id res chain seq x y z
N MET A 1 -16.58 11.37 -11.98
CA MET A 1 -15.29 11.92 -11.51
C MET A 1 -14.14 10.90 -11.61
N GLU A 2 -14.40 9.59 -11.48
CA GLU A 2 -13.37 8.58 -11.79
C GLU A 2 -13.10 8.47 -13.30
N GLU A 3 -14.05 8.78 -14.16
CA GLU A 3 -13.92 8.71 -15.62
C GLU A 3 -12.82 9.64 -16.18
N GLU A 4 -12.54 10.76 -15.52
CA GLU A 4 -11.58 11.77 -16.00
C GLU A 4 -10.10 11.29 -15.90
N PHE A 5 -9.80 10.36 -14.98
CA PHE A 5 -8.46 9.79 -14.81
C PHE A 5 -8.19 8.61 -15.75
N PHE A 6 -9.22 8.03 -16.35
CA PHE A 6 -9.07 6.90 -17.27
C PHE A 6 -8.93 7.33 -18.73
N GLU A 7 -8.68 8.62 -18.99
CA GLU A 7 -8.31 9.06 -20.33
C GLU A 7 -7.10 8.28 -20.86
N ARG A 8 -7.15 7.84 -22.10
CA ARG A 8 -6.10 7.02 -22.74
C ARG A 8 -4.68 7.58 -22.60
N ARG A 9 -4.52 8.89 -22.48
CA ARG A 9 -3.20 9.53 -22.29
C ARG A 9 -2.54 9.18 -20.95
N TYR A 10 -3.33 8.85 -19.94
CA TYR A 10 -2.85 8.47 -18.61
C TYR A 10 -2.69 6.97 -18.45
N LEU A 11 -3.10 6.17 -19.43
CA LEU A 11 -2.96 4.71 -19.37
C LEU A 11 -1.68 4.25 -20.06
N GLU A 12 -1.06 3.22 -19.50
CA GLU A 12 0.03 2.46 -20.12
C GLU A 12 -0.32 0.97 -20.15
N ASN A 13 0.19 0.25 -21.17
CA ASN A 13 0.03 -1.19 -21.26
C ASN A 13 0.91 -1.92 -20.23
N VAL A 14 0.40 -3.00 -19.67
CA VAL A 14 1.12 -3.88 -18.76
C VAL A 14 1.24 -5.27 -19.40
N ASP A 15 2.33 -5.51 -20.11
CA ASP A 15 2.57 -6.75 -20.87
C ASP A 15 3.06 -7.92 -20.01
N ALA A 16 3.43 -7.65 -18.76
CA ALA A 16 4.00 -8.65 -17.85
C ALA A 16 3.57 -8.37 -16.41
N CYS A 17 3.45 -9.42 -15.62
CA CYS A 17 3.11 -9.34 -14.22
C CYS A 17 4.09 -8.43 -13.44
N PRO A 18 3.64 -7.36 -12.78
CA PRO A 18 4.51 -6.45 -12.03
C PRO A 18 5.25 -7.12 -10.87
N VAL A 19 4.72 -8.24 -10.38
CA VAL A 19 5.30 -9.01 -9.27
C VAL A 19 6.47 -9.87 -9.73
N CYS A 20 6.29 -10.73 -10.77
CA CYS A 20 7.31 -11.72 -11.14
C CYS A 20 7.91 -11.54 -12.55
N GLY A 21 7.38 -10.61 -13.35
CA GLY A 21 7.84 -10.37 -14.72
C GLY A 21 7.34 -11.40 -15.75
N SER A 22 6.52 -12.38 -15.37
CA SER A 22 5.95 -13.36 -16.30
C SER A 22 4.93 -12.70 -17.23
N ARG A 23 4.95 -13.11 -18.51
CA ARG A 23 3.92 -12.74 -19.49
C ARG A 23 2.76 -13.72 -19.53
N GLN A 24 2.80 -14.76 -18.72
CA GLN A 24 1.74 -15.77 -18.65
C GLN A 24 0.75 -15.40 -17.54
N SER A 25 -0.45 -15.07 -17.92
CA SER A 25 -1.54 -14.72 -17.03
C SER A 25 -2.87 -15.21 -17.61
N GLN A 26 -3.90 -15.17 -16.77
CA GLN A 26 -5.29 -15.48 -17.14
C GLN A 26 -6.17 -14.27 -16.86
N VAL A 27 -7.04 -13.93 -17.80
CA VAL A 27 -8.07 -12.91 -17.57
C VAL A 27 -9.05 -13.43 -16.53
N VAL A 28 -9.36 -12.59 -15.55
CA VAL A 28 -10.26 -12.94 -14.43
C VAL A 28 -11.61 -12.24 -14.57
N TYR A 29 -11.58 -10.93 -14.86
CA TYR A 29 -12.77 -10.11 -15.09
C TYR A 29 -12.40 -8.82 -15.82
N GLU A 30 -13.40 -8.10 -16.31
CA GLU A 30 -13.25 -6.75 -16.83
C GLU A 30 -13.29 -5.74 -15.68
N ALA A 31 -12.21 -4.96 -15.53
CA ALA A 31 -12.02 -3.97 -14.46
C ALA A 31 -12.67 -2.61 -14.77
N GLY A 32 -13.28 -2.48 -15.94
CA GLY A 32 -13.95 -1.28 -16.45
C GLY A 32 -13.32 -0.77 -17.74
N GLU A 33 -14.13 -0.15 -18.61
CA GLU A 33 -13.72 0.49 -19.88
C GLU A 33 -12.81 -0.34 -20.79
N GLY A 34 -13.05 -1.67 -20.81
CA GLY A 34 -12.27 -2.59 -21.64
C GLY A 34 -10.92 -2.99 -21.03
N VAL A 35 -10.59 -2.53 -19.81
CA VAL A 35 -9.40 -2.95 -19.06
C VAL A 35 -9.66 -4.31 -18.43
N MET A 36 -8.73 -5.24 -18.60
CA MET A 36 -8.88 -6.61 -18.12
C MET A 36 -7.99 -6.88 -16.91
N ALA A 37 -8.59 -7.32 -15.80
CA ALA A 37 -7.87 -7.83 -14.67
C ALA A 37 -7.28 -9.22 -14.99
N GLN A 38 -6.00 -9.40 -14.71
CA GLN A 38 -5.21 -10.58 -14.99
C GLN A 38 -4.78 -11.24 -13.68
N LYS A 39 -4.72 -12.57 -13.65
CA LYS A 39 -4.09 -13.35 -12.58
C LYS A 39 -2.87 -14.07 -13.14
N CYS A 40 -1.72 -13.84 -12.51
CA CYS A 40 -0.49 -14.55 -12.81
C CYS A 40 -0.36 -15.84 -11.99
N ALA A 41 0.39 -16.81 -12.50
CA ALA A 41 0.70 -18.06 -11.77
C ALA A 41 1.45 -17.82 -10.44
N CYS A 42 2.15 -16.69 -10.29
CA CYS A 42 2.80 -16.30 -9.01
C CYS A 42 1.80 -15.85 -7.92
N GLY A 43 0.50 -15.78 -8.23
CA GLY A 43 -0.53 -15.28 -7.33
C GLY A 43 -0.72 -13.75 -7.33
N GLY A 44 0.06 -13.01 -8.11
CA GLY A 44 -0.15 -11.58 -8.34
C GLY A 44 -1.31 -11.33 -9.30
N TYR A 45 -2.06 -10.26 -9.04
CA TYR A 45 -3.12 -9.76 -9.90
C TYR A 45 -2.74 -8.37 -10.42
N TYR A 46 -3.15 -8.02 -11.63
CA TYR A 46 -2.88 -6.72 -12.23
C TYR A 46 -3.88 -6.44 -13.37
N CYS A 47 -4.02 -5.19 -13.76
CA CYS A 47 -4.74 -4.82 -14.97
C CYS A 47 -3.79 -4.82 -16.17
N ASP A 48 -4.28 -5.19 -17.36
CA ASP A 48 -3.52 -5.12 -18.64
C ASP A 48 -3.23 -3.66 -19.07
N HIS A 49 -3.96 -2.71 -18.49
CA HIS A 49 -3.71 -1.27 -18.55
C HIS A 49 -3.78 -0.68 -17.16
N ARG A 50 -2.89 0.26 -16.86
CA ARG A 50 -2.86 0.96 -15.58
C ARG A 50 -2.52 2.44 -15.79
N LEU A 51 -2.73 3.28 -14.80
CA LEU A 51 -2.26 4.65 -14.83
C LEU A 51 -0.73 4.67 -14.97
N ASN A 52 -0.23 5.47 -15.91
CA ASN A 52 1.18 5.79 -16.00
C ASN A 52 1.60 6.71 -14.83
N SER A 53 2.88 7.06 -14.73
CA SER A 53 3.38 7.88 -13.62
C SER A 53 2.72 9.26 -13.53
N GLU A 54 2.36 9.88 -14.65
CA GLU A 54 1.66 11.17 -14.69
C GLU A 54 0.23 11.01 -14.18
N GLY A 55 -0.51 10.03 -14.71
CA GLY A 55 -1.89 9.73 -14.28
C GLY A 55 -1.97 9.34 -12.80
N LEU A 56 -1.02 8.54 -12.32
CA LEU A 56 -0.97 8.14 -10.91
C LEU A 56 -0.69 9.34 -9.99
N SER A 57 0.23 10.24 -10.39
CA SER A 57 0.50 11.47 -9.64
C SER A 57 -0.72 12.39 -9.58
N ALA A 58 -1.41 12.58 -10.71
CA ALA A 58 -2.63 13.38 -10.77
C ALA A 58 -3.75 12.77 -9.93
N TYR A 59 -3.93 11.44 -9.97
CA TYR A 59 -4.90 10.72 -9.16
C TYR A 59 -4.67 10.94 -7.66
N TRP A 60 -3.43 10.79 -7.18
CA TRP A 60 -3.11 10.98 -5.77
C TRP A 60 -3.26 12.41 -5.31
N GLN A 61 -2.91 13.38 -6.16
CA GLN A 61 -3.10 14.79 -5.84
C GLN A 61 -4.59 15.13 -5.68
N ASP A 62 -5.45 14.62 -6.56
CA ASP A 62 -6.89 14.80 -6.45
C ASP A 62 -7.48 14.04 -5.23
N TYR A 63 -7.01 12.82 -4.96
CA TYR A 63 -7.40 12.05 -3.79
C TYR A 63 -7.08 12.79 -2.49
N GLN A 64 -5.88 13.33 -2.35
CA GLN A 64 -5.48 14.12 -1.19
C GLN A 64 -6.35 15.37 -1.02
N ASN A 65 -6.67 16.07 -2.11
CA ASN A 65 -7.56 17.23 -2.07
C ASN A 65 -8.98 16.88 -1.61
N ARG A 66 -9.48 15.70 -1.97
CA ARG A 66 -10.80 15.21 -1.57
C ARG A 66 -10.83 14.70 -0.13
N GLU A 67 -9.83 13.96 0.31
CA GLU A 67 -9.75 13.43 1.68
C GLU A 67 -9.64 14.53 2.74
N HIS A 68 -9.06 15.67 2.40
CA HIS A 68 -9.01 16.81 3.34
C HIS A 68 -10.35 17.51 3.53
N SER A 69 -11.35 17.21 2.69
CA SER A 69 -12.74 17.62 2.85
C SER A 69 -13.62 16.52 3.49
N ALA A 70 -13.02 15.43 3.96
CA ALA A 70 -13.74 14.28 4.50
C ALA A 70 -14.56 14.66 5.74
N VAL A 71 -15.79 14.16 5.76
CA VAL A 71 -16.76 14.33 6.83
C VAL A 71 -16.23 13.71 8.13
N GLU A 72 -16.64 14.24 9.29
CA GLU A 72 -16.26 13.74 10.64
C GLU A 72 -16.42 12.22 10.79
N GLU A 73 -17.41 11.61 10.14
CA GLU A 73 -17.65 10.17 10.15
C GLU A 73 -16.54 9.36 9.52
N GLU A 74 -15.97 9.83 8.39
CA GLU A 74 -14.84 9.15 7.74
C GLU A 74 -13.57 9.23 8.58
N CYS A 75 -13.34 10.37 9.24
CA CYS A 75 -12.25 10.52 10.18
C CYS A 75 -12.40 9.57 11.38
N ALA A 76 -13.61 9.40 11.91
CA ALA A 76 -13.89 8.50 13.03
C ALA A 76 -13.69 7.02 12.63
N LEU A 77 -14.13 6.64 11.43
CA LEU A 77 -13.90 5.28 10.89
C LEU A 77 -12.41 5.00 10.75
N ARG A 78 -11.66 5.94 10.16
CA ARG A 78 -10.20 5.83 9.98
C ARG A 78 -9.48 5.65 11.32
N GLN A 79 -9.86 6.40 12.35
CA GLN A 79 -9.31 6.25 13.69
C GLN A 79 -9.60 4.88 14.31
N ARG A 80 -10.79 4.32 14.07
CA ARG A 80 -11.09 2.94 14.51
C ARG A 80 -10.22 1.90 13.81
N MET A 81 -10.01 2.05 12.50
CA MET A 81 -9.12 1.17 11.74
C MET A 81 -7.68 1.28 12.25
N TYR A 82 -7.19 2.48 12.53
CA TYR A 82 -5.86 2.69 13.12
C TYR A 82 -5.73 2.03 14.48
N ALA A 83 -6.75 2.10 15.33
CA ALA A 83 -6.76 1.43 16.62
C ALA A 83 -6.62 -0.10 16.49
N VAL A 84 -7.34 -0.69 15.52
CA VAL A 84 -7.27 -2.14 15.24
C VAL A 84 -5.89 -2.53 14.71
N ASP A 85 -5.36 -1.80 13.72
CA ASP A 85 -4.04 -2.02 13.17
C ASP A 85 -2.96 -1.92 14.26
N TYR A 86 -3.01 -0.85 15.07
CA TYR A 86 -2.07 -0.63 16.17
C TYR A 86 -2.14 -1.74 17.23
N ALA A 87 -3.34 -2.12 17.67
CA ALA A 87 -3.53 -3.19 18.66
C ALA A 87 -2.94 -4.53 18.20
N TYR A 88 -3.03 -4.82 16.90
CA TYR A 88 -2.43 -6.03 16.33
C TYR A 88 -0.90 -5.95 16.28
N ILE A 89 -0.32 -4.85 15.79
CA ILE A 89 1.12 -4.77 15.59
C ILE A 89 1.89 -4.48 16.88
N ALA A 90 1.29 -3.82 17.87
CA ALA A 90 1.94 -3.45 19.12
C ALA A 90 2.52 -4.66 19.89
N GLN A 91 1.92 -5.85 19.74
CA GLN A 91 2.41 -7.08 20.37
C GLN A 91 3.80 -7.53 19.89
N PHE A 92 4.24 -7.05 18.72
CA PHE A 92 5.54 -7.39 18.13
C PHE A 92 6.60 -6.31 18.41
N LEU A 93 6.24 -5.21 19.07
CA LEU A 93 7.14 -4.07 19.29
C LEU A 93 7.74 -4.09 20.69
N LYS A 94 9.03 -3.79 20.77
CA LYS A 94 9.69 -3.46 22.02
C LYS A 94 9.45 -1.98 22.39
N PRO A 95 9.55 -1.59 23.67
CA PRO A 95 9.50 -0.18 24.07
C PRO A 95 10.57 0.65 23.33
N GLY A 96 10.18 1.86 22.90
CA GLY A 96 11.10 2.76 22.17
C GLY A 96 11.48 2.27 20.76
N ALA A 97 10.67 1.42 20.13
CA ALA A 97 10.94 0.94 18.79
C ALA A 97 11.00 2.07 17.75
N ARG A 98 11.88 1.94 16.76
CA ARG A 98 11.95 2.86 15.61
C ARG A 98 10.97 2.43 14.53
N VAL A 99 10.03 3.31 14.22
CA VAL A 99 8.91 3.07 13.30
C VAL A 99 9.03 3.95 12.07
N LEU A 100 8.89 3.34 10.90
CA LEU A 100 8.76 4.03 9.62
C LEU A 100 7.40 3.71 9.01
N ASP A 101 6.61 4.73 8.72
CA ASP A 101 5.37 4.59 7.95
C ASP A 101 5.63 5.06 6.51
N VAL A 102 5.51 4.16 5.55
CA VAL A 102 5.69 4.42 4.12
C VAL A 102 4.34 4.72 3.49
N GLY A 103 4.20 5.92 2.89
CA GLY A 103 2.92 6.49 2.51
C GLY A 103 2.15 7.00 3.73
N CYS A 104 2.85 7.71 4.62
CA CYS A 104 2.32 8.13 5.91
C CYS A 104 1.21 9.19 5.82
N ALA A 105 0.91 9.70 4.63
CA ALA A 105 -0.05 10.77 4.40
C ALA A 105 0.22 11.97 5.36
N ASP A 106 -0.79 12.40 6.10
CA ASP A 106 -0.68 13.47 7.11
C ASP A 106 -0.08 13.01 8.46
N GLY A 107 0.31 11.74 8.58
CA GLY A 107 0.96 11.17 9.76
C GLY A 107 0.03 10.80 10.91
N LEU A 108 -1.28 10.77 10.72
CA LEU A 108 -2.25 10.44 11.79
C LEU A 108 -2.10 9.01 12.32
N PHE A 109 -1.63 8.07 11.52
CA PHE A 109 -1.37 6.71 12.01
C PHE A 109 -0.13 6.65 12.91
N LEU A 110 0.88 7.46 12.62
CA LEU A 110 2.07 7.58 13.48
C LEU A 110 1.75 8.09 14.88
N ASP A 111 0.66 8.86 15.07
CA ASP A 111 0.25 9.36 16.39
C ASP A 111 0.03 8.23 17.41
N TRP A 112 -0.46 7.07 16.96
CA TRP A 112 -0.66 5.89 17.82
C TRP A 112 0.65 5.32 18.35
N PHE A 113 1.68 5.30 17.53
CA PHE A 113 3.01 4.82 17.92
C PHE A 113 3.75 5.85 18.78
N ALA A 114 3.67 7.12 18.43
CA ALA A 114 4.28 8.21 19.19
C ALA A 114 3.68 8.31 20.60
N ALA A 115 2.35 8.18 20.75
CA ALA A 115 1.68 8.17 22.04
C ALA A 115 2.14 7.00 22.94
N ALA A 116 2.60 5.90 22.33
CA ALA A 116 3.17 4.74 23.04
C ALA A 116 4.68 4.87 23.32
N GLY A 117 5.32 5.99 22.93
CA GLY A 117 6.73 6.25 23.19
C GLY A 117 7.70 5.65 22.18
N HIS A 118 7.24 5.37 20.95
CA HIS A 118 8.08 4.92 19.85
C HIS A 118 8.69 6.09 19.08
N GLU A 119 9.85 5.88 18.46
CA GLU A 119 10.49 6.83 17.56
C GLU A 119 9.87 6.74 16.16
N CYS A 120 9.10 7.75 15.77
CA CYS A 120 8.31 7.73 14.55
C CYS A 120 8.95 8.57 13.43
N SER A 121 8.89 8.06 12.21
CA SER A 121 9.27 8.77 11.00
C SER A 121 8.39 8.36 9.84
N GLY A 122 8.31 9.18 8.80
CA GLY A 122 7.49 8.92 7.62
C GLY A 122 8.25 9.04 6.30
N GLY A 123 7.76 8.33 5.29
CA GLY A 123 8.06 8.54 3.89
C GLY A 123 6.77 8.85 3.15
N GLU A 124 6.71 9.94 2.38
CA GLU A 124 5.47 10.32 1.69
C GLU A 124 5.79 10.87 0.29
N PHE A 125 5.03 10.41 -0.70
CA PHE A 125 5.20 10.86 -2.09
C PHE A 125 4.49 12.20 -2.35
N GLY A 126 3.35 12.42 -1.72
CA GLY A 126 2.52 13.60 -1.91
C GLY A 126 3.04 14.81 -1.13
N HIS A 127 3.35 15.90 -1.84
CA HIS A 127 3.96 17.10 -1.27
C HIS A 127 3.17 17.69 -0.09
N GLU A 128 1.89 17.96 -0.29
CA GLU A 128 1.04 18.59 0.75
C GLU A 128 0.85 17.70 1.99
N ALA A 129 0.74 16.39 1.79
CA ALA A 129 0.65 15.43 2.88
C ALA A 129 1.98 15.35 3.64
N ALA A 130 3.10 15.28 2.93
CA ALA A 130 4.43 15.29 3.53
C ALA A 130 4.67 16.54 4.38
N LEU A 131 4.29 17.74 3.90
CA LEU A 131 4.39 18.98 4.65
C LEU A 131 3.57 18.97 5.94
N LYS A 132 2.35 18.38 5.91
CA LYS A 132 1.51 18.26 7.11
C LYS A 132 2.13 17.31 8.13
N ALA A 133 2.55 16.14 7.70
CA ALA A 133 3.19 15.15 8.57
C ALA A 133 4.52 15.68 9.15
N ALA A 134 5.28 16.44 8.37
CA ALA A 134 6.56 17.03 8.78
C ALA A 134 6.45 18.06 9.93
N GLN A 135 5.25 18.56 10.21
CA GLN A 135 5.01 19.41 11.38
C GLN A 135 5.14 18.65 12.72
N ARG A 136 5.04 17.31 12.68
CA ARG A 136 5.01 16.44 13.87
C ARG A 136 6.11 15.38 13.87
N TYR A 137 6.54 14.93 12.69
CA TYR A 137 7.47 13.83 12.54
C TYR A 137 8.59 14.15 11.56
N PRO A 138 9.76 13.52 11.67
CA PRO A 138 10.75 13.48 10.58
C PRO A 138 10.14 12.77 9.36
N VAL A 139 9.87 13.51 8.29
CA VAL A 139 9.32 12.96 7.04
C VAL A 139 10.28 13.19 5.89
N ARG A 140 10.45 12.20 5.04
CA ARG A 140 11.14 12.30 3.75
C ARG A 140 10.11 12.28 2.63
N GLU A 141 10.09 13.35 1.84
CA GLU A 141 9.26 13.44 0.64
C GLU A 141 9.93 12.74 -0.53
N GLY A 142 9.20 11.91 -1.26
CA GLY A 142 9.64 11.26 -2.47
C GLY A 142 9.20 9.80 -2.62
N TYR A 143 9.67 9.18 -3.69
CA TYR A 143 9.40 7.77 -3.99
C TYR A 143 10.22 6.88 -3.05
N PHE A 144 9.57 6.01 -2.29
CA PHE A 144 10.20 5.28 -1.18
C PHE A 144 11.51 4.55 -1.53
N PRO A 145 11.65 3.83 -2.67
CA PRO A 145 12.91 3.21 -3.05
C PRO A 145 14.09 4.17 -3.16
N ASP A 146 13.85 5.44 -3.49
CA ASP A 146 14.86 6.46 -3.73
C ASP A 146 15.17 7.29 -2.48
N LEU A 147 14.40 7.13 -1.41
CA LEU A 147 14.61 7.89 -0.18
C LEU A 147 15.94 7.52 0.49
N ASP A 148 16.70 8.53 0.88
CA ASP A 148 17.88 8.37 1.75
C ASP A 148 17.43 8.20 3.20
N LEU A 149 17.38 6.95 3.64
CA LEU A 149 16.94 6.52 4.96
C LEU A 149 18.02 5.65 5.61
N ALA A 150 18.38 5.98 6.84
CA ALA A 150 19.30 5.17 7.61
C ALA A 150 18.63 3.86 8.07
N PRO A 151 19.30 2.69 7.96
CA PRO A 151 18.76 1.43 8.43
C PRO A 151 18.57 1.37 9.94
N GLY A 152 17.89 0.32 10.41
CA GLY A 152 17.70 0.05 11.83
C GLY A 152 16.28 0.32 12.32
N TYR A 153 15.28 0.17 11.46
CA TYR A 153 13.88 0.22 11.86
C TYR A 153 13.43 -1.10 12.49
N ASP A 154 12.75 -1.00 13.61
CA ASP A 154 12.11 -2.13 14.25
C ASP A 154 10.76 -2.47 13.60
N LEU A 155 10.11 -1.46 13.00
CA LEU A 155 8.88 -1.61 12.24
C LEU A 155 8.91 -0.73 10.99
N ILE A 156 8.55 -1.32 9.85
CA ILE A 156 8.23 -0.60 8.61
C ILE A 156 6.79 -0.94 8.24
N ILE A 157 5.98 0.09 8.01
CA ILE A 157 4.54 -0.04 7.74
C ILE A 157 4.27 0.30 6.26
N PHE A 158 3.44 -0.51 5.61
CA PHE A 158 2.79 -0.21 4.35
C PHE A 158 1.28 -0.32 4.55
N ARG A 159 0.62 0.81 4.73
CA ARG A 159 -0.83 0.87 4.91
C ARG A 159 -1.52 1.42 3.68
N GLY A 160 -2.11 0.52 2.87
CA GLY A 160 -2.79 0.91 1.63
C GLY A 160 -1.84 1.49 0.57
N VAL A 161 -0.63 0.95 0.45
CA VAL A 161 0.43 1.49 -0.43
C VAL A 161 0.78 0.54 -1.55
N LEU A 162 1.00 -0.75 -1.25
CA LEU A 162 1.64 -1.67 -2.18
C LEU A 162 0.82 -1.94 -3.45
N GLN A 163 -0.49 -1.75 -3.42
CA GLN A 163 -1.33 -1.89 -4.61
C GLN A 163 -1.10 -0.78 -5.65
N TYR A 164 -0.56 0.36 -5.25
CA TYR A 164 -0.39 1.53 -6.12
C TYR A 164 1.03 1.72 -6.66
N VAL A 165 1.92 0.76 -6.45
CA VAL A 165 3.32 0.91 -6.86
C VAL A 165 3.62 0.16 -8.16
N HIS A 166 4.28 0.84 -9.11
CA HIS A 166 4.62 0.27 -10.43
C HIS A 166 5.70 -0.82 -10.34
N ALA A 167 6.63 -0.68 -9.40
CA ALA A 167 7.77 -1.58 -9.22
C ALA A 167 7.83 -2.14 -7.79
N PRO A 168 6.92 -3.04 -7.39
CA PRO A 168 6.79 -3.49 -6.00
C PRO A 168 8.05 -4.14 -5.44
N ARG A 169 8.84 -4.83 -6.26
CA ARG A 169 10.09 -5.47 -5.81
C ARG A 169 11.10 -4.49 -5.24
N SER A 170 11.17 -3.27 -5.77
CA SER A 170 12.06 -2.24 -5.23
C SER A 170 11.62 -1.81 -3.81
N PHE A 171 10.30 -1.81 -3.53
CA PHE A 171 9.77 -1.54 -2.19
C PHE A 171 10.11 -2.65 -1.21
N PHE A 172 9.96 -3.92 -1.60
CA PHE A 172 10.30 -5.05 -0.74
C PHE A 172 11.79 -5.09 -0.41
N SER A 173 12.66 -4.92 -1.43
CA SER A 173 14.11 -4.90 -1.23
C SER A 173 14.56 -3.73 -0.36
N LYS A 174 14.02 -2.54 -0.59
CA LYS A 174 14.32 -1.36 0.23
C LYS A 174 13.88 -1.57 1.67
N ALA A 175 12.66 -2.04 1.91
CA ALA A 175 12.15 -2.30 3.26
C ALA A 175 13.05 -3.30 3.99
N ALA A 176 13.39 -4.43 3.37
CA ALA A 176 14.27 -5.44 3.96
C ALA A 176 15.65 -4.86 4.33
N SER A 177 16.23 -4.00 3.47
CA SER A 177 17.54 -3.35 3.73
C SER A 177 17.52 -2.35 4.88
N LEU A 178 16.35 -1.82 5.23
CA LEU A 178 16.18 -0.82 6.29
C LEU A 178 15.84 -1.43 7.65
N LEU A 179 15.43 -2.70 7.71
CA LEU A 179 15.08 -3.36 8.96
C LEU A 179 16.28 -3.52 9.90
N ALA A 180 16.03 -3.34 11.18
CA ALA A 180 16.91 -3.81 12.24
C ALA A 180 16.89 -5.37 12.30
N PRO A 181 17.91 -6.02 12.84
CA PRO A 181 17.84 -7.44 13.15
C PRO A 181 16.62 -7.77 14.02
N GLY A 182 15.74 -8.67 13.55
CA GLY A 182 14.49 -8.99 14.22
C GLY A 182 13.38 -7.95 14.06
N GLY A 183 13.57 -6.95 13.20
CA GLY A 183 12.53 -5.98 12.85
C GLY A 183 11.43 -6.59 11.98
N HIS A 184 10.30 -5.89 11.91
CA HIS A 184 9.09 -6.35 11.25
C HIS A 184 8.68 -5.43 10.09
N VAL A 185 8.10 -6.00 9.04
CA VAL A 185 7.30 -5.27 8.07
C VAL A 185 5.83 -5.58 8.33
N TYR A 186 5.02 -4.55 8.44
CA TYR A 186 3.58 -4.65 8.58
C TYR A 186 2.88 -4.14 7.34
N VAL A 187 2.14 -5.01 6.66
CA VAL A 187 1.31 -4.65 5.51
C VAL A 187 -0.15 -4.74 5.90
N THR A 188 -0.87 -3.65 5.75
CA THR A 188 -2.30 -3.57 6.09
C THR A 188 -3.06 -2.71 5.08
N ALA A 189 -4.39 -2.70 5.16
CA ALA A 189 -5.28 -2.07 4.19
C ALA A 189 -4.96 -2.50 2.74
N GLN A 190 -4.53 -3.76 2.59
CA GLN A 190 -4.24 -4.39 1.32
C GLN A 190 -5.39 -5.33 0.95
N PRO A 191 -6.12 -5.08 -0.15
CA PRO A 191 -7.17 -5.97 -0.58
C PRO A 191 -6.65 -7.39 -0.84
N ASN A 192 -7.34 -8.39 -0.28
CA ASN A 192 -7.05 -9.79 -0.56
C ASN A 192 -7.77 -10.22 -1.84
N MET A 193 -7.03 -10.43 -2.92
CA MET A 193 -7.58 -10.80 -4.22
C MET A 193 -8.20 -12.21 -4.25
N GLU A 194 -8.00 -13.02 -3.23
CA GLU A 194 -8.66 -14.33 -3.06
C GLU A 194 -9.75 -14.32 -1.99
N ALA A 195 -10.13 -13.15 -1.46
CA ALA A 195 -11.26 -13.04 -0.55
C ALA A 195 -12.55 -13.55 -1.23
N PHE A 196 -13.41 -14.20 -0.47
CA PHE A 196 -14.69 -14.73 -0.99
C PHE A 196 -15.52 -13.64 -1.67
N CYS A 197 -15.60 -12.45 -1.08
CA CYS A 197 -16.31 -11.31 -1.66
C CYS A 197 -15.74 -10.91 -3.03
N HIS A 198 -14.41 -10.87 -3.18
CA HIS A 198 -13.78 -10.56 -4.45
C HIS A 198 -14.09 -11.64 -5.52
N GLN A 199 -14.05 -12.92 -5.15
CA GLN A 199 -14.36 -14.01 -6.07
C GLN A 199 -15.82 -13.99 -6.55
N VAL A 200 -16.75 -13.63 -5.66
CA VAL A 200 -18.20 -13.59 -5.96
C VAL A 200 -18.58 -12.34 -6.73
N TYR A 201 -18.17 -11.17 -6.24
CA TYR A 201 -18.62 -9.89 -6.78
C TYR A 201 -17.72 -9.34 -7.89
N ARG A 202 -16.48 -9.83 -8.00
CA ARG A 202 -15.50 -9.42 -9.03
C ARG A 202 -15.38 -7.89 -9.14
N ASN A 203 -15.62 -7.33 -10.33
CA ASN A 203 -15.59 -5.89 -10.59
C ASN A 203 -16.64 -5.06 -9.84
N LYS A 204 -17.62 -5.70 -9.21
CA LYS A 204 -18.61 -5.03 -8.34
C LYS A 204 -18.17 -4.99 -6.88
N PHE A 205 -17.08 -5.62 -6.53
CA PHE A 205 -16.53 -5.54 -5.20
C PHE A 205 -15.81 -4.21 -5.02
N ARG A 206 -16.06 -3.52 -3.91
CA ARG A 206 -15.52 -2.17 -3.63
C ARG A 206 -14.00 -2.08 -3.77
N PHE A 207 -13.28 -3.14 -3.47
CA PHE A 207 -11.82 -3.21 -3.53
C PHE A 207 -11.32 -4.08 -4.69
N SER A 208 -12.08 -4.16 -5.78
CA SER A 208 -11.62 -4.76 -7.03
C SER A 208 -10.50 -3.93 -7.63
N LEU A 209 -9.65 -4.60 -8.43
CA LEU A 209 -8.66 -3.87 -9.21
C LEU A 209 -9.31 -2.91 -10.17
N THR A 210 -8.74 -1.73 -10.24
CA THR A 210 -9.02 -0.68 -11.21
C THR A 210 -7.72 -0.29 -11.91
N PRO A 211 -7.73 0.50 -12.98
CA PRO A 211 -6.51 1.02 -13.59
C PRO A 211 -5.61 1.86 -12.65
N CYS A 212 -6.13 2.30 -11.50
CA CYS A 212 -5.33 2.96 -10.45
C CYS A 212 -4.49 1.97 -9.66
N ASP A 213 -4.93 0.69 -9.58
CA ASP A 213 -4.23 -0.35 -8.86
C ASP A 213 -3.17 -0.97 -9.76
N CYS A 214 -1.90 -0.80 -9.43
CA CYS A 214 -0.81 -1.37 -10.20
C CYS A 214 -0.67 -2.87 -9.98
N VAL A 215 -1.02 -3.35 -8.77
CA VAL A 215 -0.91 -4.77 -8.40
C VAL A 215 -1.87 -5.14 -7.27
N GLY A 216 -2.48 -6.30 -7.39
CA GLY A 216 -3.26 -6.95 -6.33
C GLY A 216 -2.52 -8.18 -5.80
N TYR A 217 -2.66 -8.42 -4.51
CA TYR A 217 -1.98 -9.53 -3.83
C TYR A 217 -2.96 -10.53 -3.25
N THR A 218 -2.49 -11.77 -3.14
CA THR A 218 -3.01 -12.73 -2.18
C THR A 218 -2.09 -12.73 -0.95
N PRO A 219 -2.53 -13.22 0.22
CA PRO A 219 -1.64 -13.37 1.37
C PRO A 219 -0.39 -14.19 1.03
N GLN A 220 -0.55 -15.23 0.22
CA GLN A 220 0.53 -16.11 -0.18
C GLN A 220 1.52 -15.42 -1.13
N SER A 221 1.03 -14.67 -2.12
CA SER A 221 1.91 -13.96 -3.06
C SER A 221 2.69 -12.84 -2.36
N LEU A 222 2.05 -12.12 -1.44
CA LEU A 222 2.70 -11.09 -0.65
C LEU A 222 3.78 -11.69 0.29
N ALA A 223 3.46 -12.78 0.98
CA ALA A 223 4.41 -13.49 1.83
C ALA A 223 5.61 -14.02 1.03
N ALA A 224 5.38 -14.53 -0.19
CA ALA A 224 6.45 -15.02 -1.07
C ALA A 224 7.41 -13.90 -1.50
N GLU A 225 6.92 -12.70 -1.78
CA GLU A 225 7.77 -11.55 -2.14
C GLU A 225 8.66 -11.11 -0.97
N PHE A 226 8.14 -11.09 0.27
CA PHE A 226 8.96 -10.81 1.45
C PHE A 226 9.90 -11.97 1.80
N ALA A 227 9.48 -13.22 1.58
CA ALA A 227 10.35 -14.38 1.77
C ALA A 227 11.57 -14.36 0.82
N ALA A 228 11.40 -13.86 -0.41
CA ALA A 228 12.50 -13.64 -1.35
C ALA A 228 13.52 -12.60 -0.87
N GLN A 229 13.15 -11.77 0.10
CA GLN A 229 14.04 -10.80 0.79
C GLN A 229 14.60 -11.34 2.13
N GLY A 230 14.36 -12.61 2.45
CA GLY A 230 14.82 -13.23 3.69
C GLY A 230 13.90 -13.01 4.90
N CYS A 231 12.71 -12.48 4.71
CA CYS A 231 11.73 -12.32 5.78
C CYS A 231 10.91 -13.60 5.96
N VAL A 232 10.37 -13.79 7.16
CA VAL A 232 9.44 -14.88 7.48
C VAL A 232 8.13 -14.29 7.98
N THR A 233 7.00 -14.93 7.68
CA THR A 233 5.71 -14.50 8.19
C THR A 233 5.62 -14.74 9.69
N ALA A 234 5.55 -13.67 10.47
CA ALA A 234 5.41 -13.70 11.93
C ALA A 234 3.95 -13.81 12.38
N GLY A 235 3.02 -13.29 11.57
CA GLY A 235 1.59 -13.36 11.86
C GLY A 235 0.77 -12.89 10.66
N GLN A 236 -0.50 -13.29 10.66
CA GLN A 236 -1.47 -12.89 9.65
C GLN A 236 -2.86 -12.82 10.27
N THR A 237 -3.62 -11.81 9.91
CA THR A 237 -5.02 -11.69 10.28
C THR A 237 -5.82 -11.05 9.16
N PHE A 238 -7.12 -11.16 9.21
CA PHE A 238 -8.03 -10.55 8.26
C PHE A 238 -9.02 -9.66 9.02
N PHE A 239 -9.15 -8.44 8.58
CA PHE A 239 -10.16 -7.51 9.07
C PHE A 239 -11.20 -7.32 7.97
N TYR A 240 -12.45 -7.30 8.35
CA TYR A 240 -13.57 -7.01 7.47
C TYR A 240 -14.20 -5.72 7.94
N GLU A 241 -14.44 -4.78 7.02
CA GLU A 241 -15.32 -3.65 7.28
C GLU A 241 -16.77 -4.18 7.26
N GLU A 242 -17.54 -3.90 8.29
CA GLU A 242 -18.98 -4.13 8.33
C GLU A 242 -19.73 -3.00 7.62
#